data_f85466dc9964316e9a2bd7c2e197d148
#
_entry.id   f85466dc9964316e9a2bd7c2e197d148
#
_cell.length_a   1.000
_cell.length_b   1.000
_cell.length_c   1.000
_cell.angle_alpha   90.00
_cell.angle_beta   90.00
_cell.angle_gamma   90.00
#
_symmetry.space_group_name_H-M   'P 1'
#
loop_
_entity.id
_entity.type
_entity.pdbx_description
1 polymer ?
#
loop_
_entity_poly.entity_id
_entity_poly.type
_entity_poly.pdbx_seq_one_letter_code
_entity_poly.pdbx_strand_id
1 'polypeptide(L)'
;KEGLAMTTSEAGKAMLNKIKDAIATGNVVVAGGYPNTWVSSSSVKKLTSDGVGTLGKVGDRIITFSTNDRSGGHQVCIVGYDDDITVTSCGVTMKGAFLLANSWGESWYDGGRCWVAYDALNTESEYEDFKFPNALKNKGLKRGWTLDQFCFIYWDRDIVAGLPGVYAEVEVELKNRDSLTMELTRTDRNGLTSSITPYIFEYVGSHDKYDQLWLNVKGEPTGDAAVGFFTVNFERLLESVPEGSSVTDYLWSIKVSNSADDEMTVKSIKVKNGDQKVLCDVDFNDSFTMGSRSYTVDF
;
A
#
# COMPACT_ATOMS: atom_id res chain seq x y z
N LYS A 1 -21.90 10.67 -7.46
CA LYS A 1 -20.73 11.06 -8.29
C LYS A 1 -20.77 10.16 -9.51
N GLU A 2 -20.88 10.74 -10.69
CA GLU A 2 -20.66 10.04 -11.95
C GLU A 2 -19.19 9.63 -11.97
N GLY A 3 -18.92 8.38 -12.29
CA GLY A 3 -17.58 7.89 -12.41
C GLY A 3 -16.84 8.53 -13.59
N LEU A 4 -15.51 8.50 -13.56
CA LEU A 4 -14.66 8.94 -14.67
C LEU A 4 -14.66 7.85 -15.75
N ALA A 5 -15.15 8.16 -16.93
CA ALA A 5 -15.04 7.28 -18.08
C ALA A 5 -13.60 7.27 -18.60
N MET A 6 -12.80 6.30 -18.16
CA MET A 6 -11.34 6.32 -18.29
C MET A 6 -10.83 6.43 -19.74
N THR A 7 -11.53 5.85 -20.70
CA THR A 7 -11.07 5.85 -22.09
C THR A 7 -11.88 6.78 -22.99
N THR A 8 -13.06 7.23 -22.57
CA THR A 8 -14.00 7.95 -23.43
C THR A 8 -14.19 9.42 -23.05
N SER A 9 -14.09 9.78 -21.75
CA SER A 9 -14.16 11.18 -21.32
C SER A 9 -12.78 11.83 -21.26
N GLU A 10 -12.73 13.15 -21.48
CA GLU A 10 -11.48 13.91 -21.35
C GLU A 10 -10.91 13.84 -19.93
N ALA A 11 -11.75 13.92 -18.91
CA ALA A 11 -11.31 13.76 -17.50
C ALA A 11 -10.79 12.36 -17.21
N GLY A 12 -11.41 11.31 -17.78
CA GLY A 12 -10.95 9.94 -17.68
C GLY A 12 -9.59 9.71 -18.33
N LYS A 13 -9.41 10.20 -19.55
CA LYS A 13 -8.14 10.13 -20.29
C LYS A 13 -7.03 10.89 -19.55
N ALA A 14 -7.33 12.07 -18.99
CA ALA A 14 -6.39 12.82 -18.17
C ALA A 14 -5.97 12.02 -16.91
N MET A 15 -6.92 11.37 -16.24
CA MET A 15 -6.62 10.50 -15.09
C MET A 15 -5.79 9.29 -15.50
N LEU A 16 -6.15 8.62 -16.60
CA LEU A 16 -5.40 7.48 -17.15
C LEU A 16 -3.94 7.87 -17.41
N ASN A 17 -3.71 9.01 -18.08
CA ASN A 17 -2.37 9.50 -18.35
C ASN A 17 -1.62 9.84 -17.05
N LYS A 18 -2.28 10.48 -16.08
CA LYS A 18 -1.69 10.79 -14.77
C LYS A 18 -1.24 9.53 -14.03
N ILE A 19 -2.04 8.45 -14.09
CA ILE A 19 -1.66 7.15 -13.49
C ILE A 19 -0.42 6.59 -14.21
N LYS A 20 -0.42 6.59 -15.54
CA LYS A 20 0.71 6.10 -16.35
C LYS A 20 1.98 6.90 -16.07
N ASP A 21 1.90 8.23 -16.04
CA ASP A 21 3.03 9.10 -15.75
C ASP A 21 3.62 8.84 -14.35
N ALA A 22 2.76 8.65 -13.34
CA ALA A 22 3.21 8.31 -12.00
C ALA A 22 3.97 6.98 -11.99
N ILE A 23 3.45 5.95 -12.65
CA ILE A 23 4.10 4.63 -12.73
C ILE A 23 5.41 4.72 -13.54
N ALA A 24 5.41 5.40 -14.69
CA ALA A 24 6.57 5.55 -15.56
C ALA A 24 7.73 6.27 -14.86
N THR A 25 7.42 7.15 -13.92
CA THR A 25 8.40 7.86 -13.10
C THR A 25 8.77 7.12 -11.81
N GLY A 26 8.32 5.86 -11.64
CA GLY A 26 8.68 4.98 -10.53
C GLY A 26 7.90 5.25 -9.25
N ASN A 27 6.75 5.91 -9.35
CA ASN A 27 5.87 6.17 -8.21
C ASN A 27 4.79 5.09 -8.07
N VAL A 28 4.10 5.09 -6.94
CA VAL A 28 3.03 4.12 -6.63
C VAL A 28 1.67 4.81 -6.73
N VAL A 29 0.70 4.11 -7.31
CA VAL A 29 -0.69 4.54 -7.33
C VAL A 29 -1.53 3.54 -6.56
N VAL A 30 -2.13 3.97 -5.46
CA VAL A 30 -3.11 3.19 -4.71
C VAL A 30 -4.50 3.48 -5.27
N ALA A 31 -5.22 2.44 -5.61
CA ALA A 31 -6.57 2.54 -6.14
C ALA A 31 -7.58 1.89 -5.18
N GLY A 32 -8.61 2.63 -4.80
CA GLY A 32 -9.73 2.16 -4.00
C GLY A 32 -10.87 1.69 -4.88
N GLY A 33 -11.54 0.62 -4.49
CA GLY A 33 -12.66 0.06 -5.25
C GLY A 33 -13.46 -1.01 -4.53
N TYR A 34 -14.24 -1.75 -5.31
CA TYR A 34 -15.17 -2.76 -4.81
C TYR A 34 -14.81 -4.14 -5.37
N PRO A 35 -14.14 -5.00 -4.58
CA PRO A 35 -13.54 -6.24 -5.07
C PRO A 35 -14.55 -7.30 -5.48
N ASN A 36 -15.78 -7.27 -4.99
CA ASN A 36 -16.81 -8.24 -5.36
C ASN A 36 -17.11 -8.25 -6.87
N THR A 37 -16.68 -7.19 -7.57
CA THR A 37 -16.82 -7.09 -9.02
C THR A 37 -15.72 -7.83 -9.80
N TRP A 38 -14.63 -8.23 -9.13
CA TRP A 38 -13.41 -8.79 -9.78
C TRP A 38 -13.37 -10.32 -9.79
N VAL A 39 -14.24 -10.97 -9.05
CA VAL A 39 -14.20 -12.43 -8.84
C VAL A 39 -15.15 -13.20 -9.76
N SER A 40 -15.83 -12.52 -10.66
CA SER A 40 -16.73 -13.18 -11.61
C SER A 40 -15.94 -13.84 -12.75
N SER A 41 -16.11 -15.14 -12.96
CA SER A 41 -15.57 -15.84 -14.12
C SER A 41 -16.01 -15.23 -15.47
N SER A 42 -17.09 -14.45 -15.45
CA SER A 42 -17.59 -13.74 -16.64
C SER A 42 -16.76 -12.50 -16.95
N SER A 43 -16.23 -11.80 -15.92
CA SER A 43 -15.48 -10.56 -16.07
C SER A 43 -13.99 -10.77 -16.26
N VAL A 44 -13.45 -11.93 -15.86
CA VAL A 44 -12.03 -12.24 -15.96
C VAL A 44 -11.77 -13.13 -17.17
N LYS A 45 -10.85 -12.73 -18.02
CA LYS A 45 -10.37 -13.48 -19.19
C LYS A 45 -8.91 -13.85 -19.00
N LYS A 46 -8.37 -14.67 -19.91
CA LYS A 46 -6.95 -14.95 -20.04
C LYS A 46 -6.43 -14.29 -21.31
N LEU A 47 -5.25 -13.69 -21.22
CA LEU A 47 -4.57 -13.17 -22.40
C LEU A 47 -4.20 -14.30 -23.34
N THR A 48 -4.40 -14.07 -24.63
CA THR A 48 -4.03 -14.95 -25.73
C THR A 48 -2.76 -14.44 -26.39
N SER A 49 -2.11 -15.26 -27.23
CA SER A 49 -0.83 -14.92 -27.87
C SER A 49 -0.87 -13.66 -28.73
N ASP A 50 -2.03 -13.31 -29.23
CA ASP A 50 -2.29 -12.13 -30.06
C ASP A 50 -2.70 -10.89 -29.23
N GLY A 51 -2.85 -11.04 -27.91
CA GLY A 51 -3.32 -9.97 -27.01
C GLY A 51 -2.39 -9.63 -25.85
N VAL A 52 -1.20 -10.23 -25.78
CA VAL A 52 -0.32 -10.08 -24.58
C VAL A 52 0.37 -8.72 -24.44
N GLY A 53 0.46 -7.91 -25.49
CA GLY A 53 1.20 -6.64 -25.44
C GLY A 53 2.72 -6.84 -25.23
N THR A 54 3.32 -5.89 -24.52
CA THR A 54 4.78 -5.89 -24.25
C THR A 54 5.14 -6.56 -22.93
N LEU A 55 4.33 -6.38 -21.89
CA LEU A 55 4.60 -6.85 -20.52
C LEU A 55 3.72 -8.04 -20.13
N GLY A 56 2.53 -8.15 -20.71
CA GLY A 56 1.61 -9.26 -20.47
C GLY A 56 2.16 -10.60 -20.99
N LYS A 57 1.69 -11.70 -20.41
CA LYS A 57 2.05 -13.05 -20.80
C LYS A 57 0.81 -13.86 -21.19
N VAL A 58 1.00 -14.82 -22.09
CA VAL A 58 -0.08 -15.77 -22.44
C VAL A 58 -0.57 -16.48 -21.18
N GLY A 59 -1.87 -16.41 -20.95
CA GLY A 59 -2.52 -17.02 -19.80
C GLY A 59 -2.71 -16.07 -18.60
N ASP A 60 -2.05 -14.91 -18.57
CA ASP A 60 -2.29 -13.90 -17.54
C ASP A 60 -3.76 -13.52 -17.52
N ARG A 61 -4.27 -13.28 -16.33
CA ARG A 61 -5.66 -12.90 -16.12
C ARG A 61 -5.87 -11.41 -16.28
N ILE A 62 -6.99 -11.08 -16.93
CA ILE A 62 -7.39 -9.70 -17.16
C ILE A 62 -8.87 -9.50 -16.83
N ILE A 63 -9.16 -8.50 -16.00
CA ILE A 63 -10.52 -8.04 -15.70
C ILE A 63 -10.97 -7.16 -16.86
N THR A 64 -12.11 -7.52 -17.49
CA THR A 64 -12.59 -6.86 -18.71
C THR A 64 -13.83 -6.00 -18.50
N PHE A 65 -14.50 -6.16 -17.37
CA PHE A 65 -15.56 -5.26 -16.93
C PHE A 65 -15.78 -5.40 -15.42
N SER A 66 -16.42 -4.43 -14.84
CA SER A 66 -16.89 -4.45 -13.46
C SER A 66 -18.39 -4.32 -13.38
N THR A 67 -18.95 -4.57 -12.22
CA THR A 67 -20.38 -4.42 -11.94
C THR A 67 -20.60 -3.25 -10.96
N ASN A 68 -21.83 -2.79 -10.84
CA ASN A 68 -22.22 -1.78 -9.88
C ASN A 68 -22.42 -2.32 -8.45
N ASP A 69 -21.95 -3.53 -8.16
CA ASP A 69 -21.95 -4.08 -6.80
C ASP A 69 -20.91 -3.33 -5.96
N ARG A 70 -21.37 -2.49 -5.06
CA ARG A 70 -20.56 -1.66 -4.17
C ARG A 70 -20.43 -2.24 -2.77
N SER A 71 -20.61 -3.54 -2.62
CA SER A 71 -20.38 -4.22 -1.34
C SER A 71 -18.91 -4.48 -1.11
N GLY A 72 -18.41 -4.11 0.06
CA GLY A 72 -17.02 -4.31 0.49
C GLY A 72 -16.03 -3.34 -0.18
N GLY A 73 -15.49 -2.39 0.57
CA GLY A 73 -14.39 -1.53 0.12
C GLY A 73 -13.05 -2.28 0.15
N HIS A 74 -12.16 -1.97 -0.79
CA HIS A 74 -10.82 -2.55 -0.85
C HIS A 74 -9.84 -1.62 -1.54
N GLN A 75 -8.55 -1.80 -1.27
CA GLN A 75 -7.49 -1.03 -1.90
C GLN A 75 -6.48 -1.97 -2.55
N VAL A 76 -5.98 -1.58 -3.71
CA VAL A 76 -4.93 -2.27 -4.46
C VAL A 76 -3.90 -1.28 -4.96
N CYS A 77 -2.70 -1.75 -5.28
CA CYS A 77 -1.71 -0.93 -5.96
C CYS A 77 -1.76 -1.16 -7.47
N ILE A 78 -1.70 -0.07 -8.24
CA ILE A 78 -1.40 -0.13 -9.66
C ILE A 78 0.12 -0.06 -9.78
N VAL A 79 0.73 -1.13 -10.32
CA VAL A 79 2.19 -1.32 -10.35
C VAL A 79 2.77 -1.38 -11.75
N GLY A 80 1.92 -1.29 -12.76
CA GLY A 80 2.33 -1.31 -14.16
C GLY A 80 1.20 -0.94 -15.10
N TYR A 81 1.55 -0.75 -16.36
CA TYR A 81 0.60 -0.60 -17.46
C TYR A 81 1.18 -1.14 -18.76
N ASP A 82 0.30 -1.52 -19.67
CA ASP A 82 0.67 -1.96 -21.01
C ASP A 82 -0.42 -1.51 -22.00
N ASP A 83 -0.07 -0.58 -22.88
CA ASP A 83 -0.98 0.01 -23.85
C ASP A 83 -1.28 -0.92 -25.03
N ASP A 84 -0.51 -1.98 -25.20
CA ASP A 84 -0.62 -2.91 -26.32
C ASP A 84 -1.39 -4.19 -25.98
N ILE A 85 -1.69 -4.44 -24.72
CA ILE A 85 -2.58 -5.54 -24.34
C ILE A 85 -3.94 -5.34 -25.06
N THR A 86 -4.40 -6.41 -25.68
CA THR A 86 -5.70 -6.44 -26.37
C THR A 86 -6.52 -7.62 -25.88
N VAL A 87 -7.77 -7.39 -25.55
CA VAL A 87 -8.69 -8.45 -25.11
C VAL A 87 -10.09 -8.20 -25.64
N THR A 88 -10.74 -9.27 -26.12
CA THR A 88 -12.15 -9.19 -26.53
C THR A 88 -13.03 -9.83 -25.46
N SER A 89 -14.00 -9.08 -24.97
CA SER A 89 -14.98 -9.54 -23.99
C SER A 89 -16.35 -8.90 -24.25
N CYS A 90 -17.40 -9.68 -24.10
CA CYS A 90 -18.77 -9.20 -24.26
C CYS A 90 -19.06 -8.46 -25.59
N GLY A 91 -18.37 -8.85 -26.68
CA GLY A 91 -18.54 -8.26 -28.01
C GLY A 91 -17.69 -7.02 -28.27
N VAL A 92 -16.94 -6.54 -27.29
CA VAL A 92 -16.08 -5.36 -27.42
C VAL A 92 -14.61 -5.77 -27.32
N THR A 93 -13.78 -5.25 -28.22
CA THR A 93 -12.31 -5.36 -28.14
C THR A 93 -11.78 -4.14 -27.40
N MET A 94 -11.05 -4.40 -26.35
CA MET A 94 -10.45 -3.40 -25.46
C MET A 94 -8.94 -3.36 -25.68
N LYS A 95 -8.36 -2.18 -25.58
CA LYS A 95 -6.91 -1.99 -25.73
C LYS A 95 -6.34 -1.25 -24.52
N GLY A 96 -5.21 -1.77 -24.03
CA GLY A 96 -4.48 -1.26 -22.87
C GLY A 96 -5.05 -1.74 -21.54
N ALA A 97 -4.13 -1.93 -20.58
CA ALA A 97 -4.45 -2.43 -19.25
C ALA A 97 -3.50 -1.90 -18.19
N PHE A 98 -3.99 -1.78 -16.95
CA PHE A 98 -3.18 -1.61 -15.75
C PHE A 98 -2.88 -2.97 -15.12
N LEU A 99 -1.70 -3.12 -14.54
CA LEU A 99 -1.34 -4.26 -13.68
C LEU A 99 -1.63 -3.92 -12.22
N LEU A 100 -2.54 -4.66 -11.61
CA LEU A 100 -2.88 -4.54 -10.19
C LEU A 100 -2.02 -5.50 -9.37
N ALA A 101 -1.53 -5.04 -8.22
CA ALA A 101 -1.02 -5.87 -7.14
C ALA A 101 -2.00 -5.83 -5.97
N ASN A 102 -2.36 -7.02 -5.47
CA ASN A 102 -3.37 -7.20 -4.43
C ASN A 102 -2.75 -7.85 -3.18
N SER A 103 -3.34 -7.61 -2.02
CA SER A 103 -2.91 -8.15 -0.73
C SER A 103 -3.47 -9.55 -0.39
N TRP A 104 -4.18 -10.21 -1.32
CA TRP A 104 -4.83 -11.50 -1.07
C TRP A 104 -3.91 -12.73 -1.27
N GLY A 105 -2.60 -12.50 -1.28
CA GLY A 105 -1.59 -13.55 -1.36
C GLY A 105 -1.33 -14.05 -2.80
N GLU A 106 -0.29 -14.88 -2.93
CA GLU A 106 0.19 -15.38 -4.24
C GLU A 106 -0.81 -16.29 -4.96
N SER A 107 -1.75 -16.89 -4.23
CA SER A 107 -2.81 -17.72 -4.83
C SER A 107 -3.87 -16.92 -5.58
N TRP A 108 -3.92 -15.60 -5.36
CA TRP A 108 -4.84 -14.75 -6.10
C TRP A 108 -4.28 -14.50 -7.50
N TYR A 109 -4.98 -15.03 -8.49
CA TYR A 109 -4.66 -14.95 -9.92
C TYR A 109 -3.18 -15.23 -10.27
N ASP A 110 -2.44 -14.25 -10.75
CA ASP A 110 -1.11 -14.44 -11.32
C ASP A 110 -0.04 -13.99 -10.32
N GLY A 111 0.11 -14.76 -9.24
CA GLY A 111 1.07 -14.43 -8.17
C GLY A 111 0.69 -13.17 -7.38
N GLY A 112 -0.60 -13.02 -7.02
CA GLY A 112 -1.11 -11.84 -6.32
C GLY A 112 -1.37 -10.65 -7.24
N ARG A 113 -1.35 -10.83 -8.57
CA ARG A 113 -1.51 -9.78 -9.58
C ARG A 113 -2.61 -10.12 -10.57
N CYS A 114 -3.15 -9.09 -11.21
CA CYS A 114 -4.12 -9.25 -12.30
C CYS A 114 -4.11 -7.99 -13.17
N TRP A 115 -4.22 -8.16 -14.47
CA TRP A 115 -4.46 -7.03 -15.37
C TRP A 115 -5.91 -6.53 -15.23
N VAL A 116 -6.13 -5.25 -15.46
CA VAL A 116 -7.47 -4.65 -15.62
C VAL A 116 -7.47 -3.80 -16.87
N ALA A 117 -8.34 -4.14 -17.81
CA ALA A 117 -8.46 -3.35 -19.04
C ALA A 117 -8.89 -1.91 -18.70
N TYR A 118 -8.34 -0.91 -19.39
CA TYR A 118 -8.74 0.49 -19.18
C TYR A 118 -10.25 0.67 -19.33
N ASP A 119 -10.83 -0.01 -20.30
CA ASP A 119 -12.27 0.02 -20.58
C ASP A 119 -13.12 -0.69 -19.50
N ALA A 120 -12.53 -1.55 -18.69
CA ALA A 120 -13.22 -2.14 -17.54
C ALA A 120 -13.58 -1.09 -16.48
N LEU A 121 -12.94 0.07 -16.52
CA LEU A 121 -13.19 1.20 -15.63
C LEU A 121 -14.27 2.16 -16.17
N ASN A 122 -14.85 1.87 -17.34
CA ASN A 122 -15.94 2.64 -17.93
C ASN A 122 -17.32 2.12 -17.47
N THR A 123 -18.33 2.98 -17.53
CA THR A 123 -19.70 2.65 -17.20
C THR A 123 -20.43 1.97 -18.37
N GLU A 124 -21.60 1.38 -18.11
CA GLU A 124 -22.40 0.70 -19.14
C GLU A 124 -22.81 1.62 -20.30
N SER A 125 -23.06 2.89 -20.02
CA SER A 125 -23.51 3.88 -21.00
C SER A 125 -22.47 4.25 -22.06
N GLU A 126 -21.21 3.81 -21.91
CA GLU A 126 -20.12 4.21 -22.78
C GLU A 126 -19.81 3.24 -23.91
N TYR A 127 -20.49 2.07 -23.90
CA TYR A 127 -20.37 1.06 -24.95
C TYR A 127 -21.74 0.50 -25.33
N GLU A 128 -22.33 0.99 -26.42
CA GLU A 128 -23.61 0.51 -26.94
C GLU A 128 -23.55 -0.99 -27.32
N ASP A 129 -22.42 -1.43 -27.87
CA ASP A 129 -22.23 -2.81 -28.33
C ASP A 129 -21.84 -3.80 -27.21
N PHE A 130 -21.66 -3.33 -25.98
CA PHE A 130 -21.26 -4.20 -24.88
C PHE A 130 -22.38 -5.12 -24.43
N LYS A 131 -22.20 -6.42 -24.68
CA LYS A 131 -23.19 -7.45 -24.33
C LYS A 131 -23.04 -7.92 -22.88
N PHE A 132 -23.49 -7.09 -21.95
CA PHE A 132 -23.43 -7.42 -20.52
C PHE A 132 -24.14 -8.75 -20.23
N PRO A 133 -23.54 -9.70 -19.50
CA PRO A 133 -24.09 -11.04 -19.27
C PRO A 133 -25.48 -11.02 -18.64
N ASN A 134 -26.45 -11.74 -19.24
CA ASN A 134 -27.83 -11.80 -18.74
C ASN A 134 -27.91 -12.32 -17.30
N ALA A 135 -27.02 -13.24 -16.90
CA ALA A 135 -26.98 -13.77 -15.55
C ALA A 135 -26.70 -12.66 -14.49
N LEU A 136 -25.95 -11.62 -14.86
CA LEU A 136 -25.69 -10.46 -13.99
C LEU A 136 -26.87 -9.48 -14.05
N LYS A 137 -27.46 -9.27 -15.22
CA LYS A 137 -28.68 -8.45 -15.38
C LYS A 137 -29.81 -9.00 -14.54
N ASN A 138 -30.02 -10.32 -14.53
CA ASN A 138 -31.05 -10.99 -13.73
C ASN A 138 -30.84 -10.82 -12.21
N LYS A 139 -29.63 -10.48 -11.77
CA LYS A 139 -29.32 -10.11 -10.38
C LYS A 139 -29.48 -8.60 -10.12
N GLY A 140 -29.98 -7.83 -11.07
CA GLY A 140 -30.07 -6.37 -10.97
C GLY A 140 -28.73 -5.64 -11.11
N LEU A 141 -27.66 -6.35 -11.47
CA LEU A 141 -26.34 -5.75 -11.65
C LEU A 141 -26.24 -5.13 -13.05
N LYS A 142 -25.51 -4.03 -13.12
CA LYS A 142 -25.14 -3.34 -14.35
C LYS A 142 -23.63 -3.27 -14.43
N ARG A 143 -23.10 -3.04 -15.62
CA ARG A 143 -21.70 -2.66 -15.77
C ARG A 143 -21.45 -1.37 -15.00
N GLY A 144 -20.39 -1.33 -14.23
CA GLY A 144 -20.08 -0.20 -13.37
C GLY A 144 -18.60 -0.10 -13.05
N TRP A 145 -18.28 0.81 -12.19
CA TRP A 145 -16.89 1.10 -11.79
C TRP A 145 -16.36 0.08 -10.80
N THR A 146 -15.10 -0.26 -11.00
CA THR A 146 -14.35 -1.10 -10.07
C THR A 146 -13.38 -0.30 -9.22
N LEU A 147 -12.72 0.70 -9.81
CA LEU A 147 -11.77 1.57 -9.11
C LEU A 147 -12.27 3.00 -9.25
N ASP A 148 -12.64 3.65 -8.16
CA ASP A 148 -13.23 4.98 -8.15
C ASP A 148 -12.45 6.02 -7.33
N GLN A 149 -11.39 5.59 -6.66
CA GLN A 149 -10.52 6.45 -5.88
C GLN A 149 -9.07 6.15 -6.21
N PHE A 150 -8.28 7.19 -6.43
CA PHE A 150 -6.86 7.07 -6.71
C PHE A 150 -6.07 7.98 -5.78
N CYS A 151 -5.09 7.40 -5.09
CA CYS A 151 -4.11 8.11 -4.28
C CYS A 151 -2.74 7.92 -4.93
N PHE A 152 -2.08 9.03 -5.21
CA PHE A 152 -0.75 9.03 -5.81
C PHE A 152 0.28 9.20 -4.71
N ILE A 153 1.19 8.24 -4.59
CA ILE A 153 2.31 8.27 -3.67
C ILE A 153 3.55 8.58 -4.51
N TYR A 154 3.98 9.83 -4.46
CA TYR A 154 5.18 10.27 -5.14
C TYR A 154 6.37 10.11 -4.19
N TRP A 155 7.40 9.40 -4.68
CA TRP A 155 8.71 9.43 -4.07
C TRP A 155 9.42 10.65 -4.62
N ASP A 156 9.71 11.60 -3.77
CA ASP A 156 10.64 12.66 -4.14
C ASP A 156 12.05 12.05 -4.16
N ARG A 157 12.60 11.88 -5.35
CA ARG A 157 13.95 11.33 -5.53
C ARG A 157 15.01 12.28 -4.98
N ASP A 158 14.71 13.56 -4.89
CA ASP A 158 15.57 14.53 -4.25
C ASP A 158 15.51 14.41 -2.71
N ILE A 159 14.37 13.97 -2.15
CA ILE A 159 14.27 13.55 -0.74
C ILE A 159 14.98 12.22 -0.52
N VAL A 160 14.99 11.30 -1.49
CA VAL A 160 15.80 10.06 -1.41
C VAL A 160 17.30 10.35 -1.58
N ALA A 161 17.68 11.41 -2.29
CA ALA A 161 19.05 11.95 -2.28
C ALA A 161 19.36 12.76 -1.01
N GLY A 162 18.34 13.32 -0.34
CA GLY A 162 18.37 13.82 1.03
C GLY A 162 17.65 12.82 1.92
N LEU A 163 18.32 11.76 2.37
CA LEU A 163 17.81 10.90 3.43
C LEU A 163 17.34 11.78 4.60
N PRO A 164 16.26 11.42 5.31
CA PRO A 164 15.79 12.18 6.47
C PRO A 164 16.96 12.51 7.35
N GLY A 165 17.02 13.73 7.87
CA GLY A 165 18.16 14.21 8.66
C GLY A 165 18.50 13.27 9.81
N VAL A 166 17.50 12.59 10.39
CA VAL A 166 17.66 11.50 11.37
C VAL A 166 16.56 10.47 11.14
N TYR A 167 16.92 9.20 11.10
CA TYR A 167 15.98 8.09 11.03
C TYR A 167 16.48 6.88 11.83
N ALA A 168 15.54 6.02 12.25
CA ALA A 168 15.86 4.77 12.92
C ALA A 168 15.40 3.58 12.10
N GLU A 169 16.25 2.56 12.02
CA GLU A 169 15.92 1.21 11.55
C GLU A 169 15.71 0.34 12.79
N VAL A 170 14.55 -0.27 12.89
CA VAL A 170 14.15 -1.09 14.05
C VAL A 170 13.80 -2.47 13.57
N GLU A 171 14.47 -3.48 14.11
CA GLU A 171 14.18 -4.89 13.88
C GLU A 171 13.51 -5.48 15.11
N VAL A 172 12.31 -6.03 14.92
CA VAL A 172 11.53 -6.67 15.98
C VAL A 172 11.00 -8.01 15.52
N GLU A 173 10.79 -8.93 16.48
CA GLU A 173 10.11 -10.20 16.25
C GLU A 173 8.90 -10.27 17.17
N LEU A 174 7.71 -10.41 16.60
CA LEU A 174 6.45 -10.51 17.35
C LEU A 174 5.37 -11.18 16.50
N LYS A 175 4.28 -11.58 17.14
CA LYS A 175 3.14 -12.20 16.44
C LYS A 175 2.21 -11.17 15.85
N ASN A 176 1.78 -10.22 16.64
CA ASN A 176 0.75 -9.26 16.29
C ASN A 176 1.33 -7.86 16.09
N ARG A 177 1.29 -7.37 14.85
CA ARG A 177 1.77 -6.04 14.48
C ARG A 177 1.02 -4.93 15.22
N ASP A 178 -0.28 -5.12 15.51
CA ASP A 178 -1.12 -4.10 16.15
C ASP A 178 -0.74 -3.83 17.60
N SER A 179 -0.03 -4.77 18.23
CA SER A 179 0.48 -4.57 19.58
C SER A 179 1.73 -3.68 19.64
N LEU A 180 2.42 -3.50 18.50
CA LEU A 180 3.62 -2.69 18.39
C LEU A 180 3.28 -1.22 18.19
N THR A 181 3.85 -0.38 19.05
CA THR A 181 3.85 1.08 18.86
C THR A 181 5.24 1.65 18.99
N MET A 182 5.50 2.75 18.32
CA MET A 182 6.74 3.51 18.43
C MET A 182 6.43 4.98 18.66
N GLU A 183 7.17 5.59 19.58
CA GLU A 183 7.11 7.02 19.86
C GLU A 183 8.52 7.60 19.67
N LEU A 184 8.63 8.67 18.91
CA LEU A 184 9.87 9.40 18.69
C LEU A 184 9.82 10.69 19.49
N THR A 185 10.89 11.01 20.19
CA THR A 185 10.96 12.18 21.08
C THR A 185 12.22 12.99 20.82
N ARG A 186 12.07 14.30 20.90
CA ARG A 186 13.15 15.27 20.91
C ARG A 186 13.07 16.07 22.21
N THR A 187 14.18 16.20 22.92
CA THR A 187 14.29 16.98 24.15
C THR A 187 15.34 18.09 23.97
N ASP A 188 14.98 19.32 24.25
CA ASP A 188 15.91 20.43 24.19
C ASP A 188 16.79 20.53 25.47
N ARG A 189 17.74 21.45 25.47
CA ARG A 189 18.66 21.69 26.60
C ARG A 189 17.99 22.16 27.90
N ASN A 190 16.74 22.64 27.80
CA ASN A 190 15.92 23.07 28.95
C ASN A 190 15.03 21.92 29.45
N GLY A 191 15.06 20.76 28.82
CA GLY A 191 14.24 19.61 29.16
C GLY A 191 12.85 19.68 28.56
N LEU A 192 12.56 20.59 27.62
CA LEU A 192 11.30 20.61 26.89
C LEU A 192 11.29 19.50 25.85
N THR A 193 10.31 18.63 25.96
CA THR A 193 10.12 17.48 25.07
C THR A 193 9.03 17.73 24.05
N SER A 194 9.27 17.22 22.83
CA SER A 194 8.27 17.09 21.76
C SER A 194 8.27 15.66 21.29
N SER A 195 7.08 15.04 21.20
CA SER A 195 6.97 13.65 20.78
C SER A 195 6.00 13.51 19.61
N ILE A 196 6.26 12.52 18.76
CA ILE A 196 5.37 12.10 17.69
C ILE A 196 5.24 10.58 17.67
N THR A 197 4.08 10.10 17.27
CA THR A 197 3.89 8.72 16.84
C THR A 197 3.97 8.69 15.31
N PRO A 198 4.82 7.86 14.69
CA PRO A 198 4.82 7.70 13.24
C PRO A 198 3.45 7.23 12.73
N TYR A 199 3.01 7.72 11.58
CA TYR A 199 1.68 7.42 11.02
C TYR A 199 1.34 5.93 10.94
N ILE A 200 2.34 5.09 10.69
CA ILE A 200 2.15 3.64 10.62
C ILE A 200 1.76 3.02 11.97
N PHE A 201 1.83 3.79 13.06
CA PHE A 201 1.45 3.39 14.42
C PHE A 201 0.32 4.25 15.02
N GLU A 202 -0.19 5.27 14.32
CA GLU A 202 -1.23 6.17 14.84
C GLU A 202 -2.60 5.49 14.97
N TYR A 203 -2.85 4.43 14.20
CA TYR A 203 -4.13 3.73 14.13
C TYR A 203 -4.10 2.33 14.75
N VAL A 204 -3.22 2.13 15.73
CA VAL A 204 -3.14 0.87 16.45
C VAL A 204 -4.20 0.86 17.55
N GLY A 205 -5.18 -0.05 17.46
CA GLY A 205 -5.91 -0.42 18.66
C GLY A 205 -7.41 -0.17 18.75
N SER A 206 -8.20 -0.24 17.67
CA SER A 206 -9.65 -0.47 17.80
C SER A 206 -10.22 -1.23 16.60
N HIS A 207 -9.46 -2.19 16.12
CA HIS A 207 -9.91 -3.01 15.01
C HIS A 207 -10.69 -4.21 15.54
N ASP A 208 -11.77 -4.56 14.84
CA ASP A 208 -12.42 -5.85 15.03
C ASP A 208 -11.40 -6.96 14.79
N LYS A 209 -11.60 -8.12 15.42
CA LYS A 209 -10.71 -9.30 15.33
C LYS A 209 -10.32 -9.75 13.91
N TYR A 210 -10.93 -9.18 12.88
CA TYR A 210 -10.65 -9.45 11.47
C TYR A 210 -9.65 -8.48 10.85
N ASP A 211 -9.30 -7.39 11.54
CA ASP A 211 -8.44 -6.33 11.02
C ASP A 211 -7.03 -6.36 11.63
N GLN A 212 -6.69 -7.45 12.35
CA GLN A 212 -5.36 -7.62 12.93
C GLN A 212 -4.30 -7.74 11.84
N LEU A 213 -3.26 -6.94 11.97
CA LEU A 213 -2.09 -7.00 11.09
C LEU A 213 -1.06 -7.98 11.65
N TRP A 214 -0.63 -8.92 10.82
CA TRP A 214 0.36 -9.94 11.18
C TRP A 214 1.68 -9.66 10.48
N LEU A 215 2.79 -9.93 11.14
CA LEU A 215 4.14 -9.72 10.56
C LEU A 215 4.63 -10.86 9.68
N ASN A 216 3.81 -11.81 9.31
CA ASN A 216 4.23 -12.84 8.38
C ASN A 216 3.98 -12.45 6.92
N VAL A 217 4.73 -13.07 6.00
CA VAL A 217 4.70 -12.80 4.55
C VAL A 217 3.32 -13.02 3.92
N LYS A 218 2.45 -13.78 4.59
CA LYS A 218 1.11 -14.13 4.08
C LYS A 218 0.02 -13.27 4.68
N GLY A 219 0.31 -12.48 5.75
CA GLY A 219 -0.69 -11.75 6.50
C GLY A 219 -1.70 -12.64 7.21
N GLU A 220 -1.34 -13.90 7.51
CA GLU A 220 -2.22 -14.88 8.15
C GLU A 220 -1.86 -15.04 9.62
N PRO A 221 -2.84 -15.30 10.51
CA PRO A 221 -2.59 -15.61 11.91
C PRO A 221 -1.99 -17.02 12.04
N THR A 222 -0.70 -17.16 11.82
CA THR A 222 -0.02 -18.46 11.90
C THR A 222 0.24 -18.93 13.33
N GLY A 223 0.05 -18.08 14.32
CA GLY A 223 0.42 -18.34 15.69
C GLY A 223 1.92 -18.23 15.99
N ASP A 224 2.75 -18.08 14.96
CA ASP A 224 4.20 -17.94 15.08
C ASP A 224 4.61 -16.46 15.03
N ALA A 225 5.65 -16.10 15.76
CA ALA A 225 6.26 -14.78 15.65
C ALA A 225 7.00 -14.64 14.31
N ALA A 226 7.01 -13.43 13.77
CA ALA A 226 7.73 -13.10 12.55
C ALA A 226 8.59 -11.84 12.76
N VAL A 227 9.69 -11.76 12.03
CA VAL A 227 10.59 -10.61 12.06
C VAL A 227 10.03 -9.51 11.17
N GLY A 228 9.91 -8.31 11.73
CA GLY A 228 9.54 -7.10 11.02
C GLY A 228 10.66 -6.08 11.06
N PHE A 229 10.85 -5.38 9.93
CA PHE A 229 11.79 -4.27 9.79
C PHE A 229 11.03 -2.98 9.59
N PHE A 230 11.29 -1.99 10.42
CA PHE A 230 10.65 -0.69 10.38
C PHE A 230 11.70 0.40 10.22
N THR A 231 11.49 1.29 9.26
CA THR A 231 12.24 2.53 9.17
C THR A 231 11.33 3.68 9.59
N VAL A 232 11.72 4.42 10.62
CA VAL A 232 10.97 5.56 11.13
C VAL A 232 11.85 6.80 11.10
N ASN A 233 11.31 7.92 10.60
CA ASN A 233 12.06 9.17 10.50
C ASN A 233 11.61 10.18 11.55
N PHE A 234 12.53 11.09 11.90
CA PHE A 234 12.31 12.16 12.86
C PHE A 234 11.94 13.49 12.18
N GLU A 235 11.64 13.49 10.88
CA GLU A 235 11.46 14.70 10.07
C GLU A 235 10.44 15.66 10.66
N ARG A 236 9.28 15.20 11.09
CA ARG A 236 8.26 16.05 11.75
C ARG A 236 8.74 16.71 13.03
N LEU A 237 9.69 16.11 13.74
CA LEU A 237 10.33 16.72 14.90
C LEU A 237 11.45 17.69 14.48
N LEU A 238 12.09 17.44 13.34
CA LEU A 238 13.11 18.32 12.77
C LEU A 238 12.49 19.63 12.24
N GLU A 239 11.29 19.58 11.64
CA GLU A 239 10.55 20.76 11.17
C GLU A 239 10.31 21.80 12.26
N SER A 240 10.22 21.36 13.51
CA SER A 240 10.01 22.24 14.67
C SER A 240 11.32 22.70 15.34
N VAL A 241 12.47 22.39 14.76
CA VAL A 241 13.78 22.87 15.23
C VAL A 241 13.97 24.30 14.72
N PRO A 242 14.29 25.28 15.60
CA PRO A 242 14.54 26.65 15.18
C PRO A 242 15.66 26.76 14.16
N GLU A 243 15.50 27.67 13.21
CA GLU A 243 16.52 27.97 12.20
C GLU A 243 17.86 28.33 12.85
N GLY A 244 18.96 27.72 12.39
CA GLY A 244 20.28 27.90 12.92
C GLY A 244 20.66 27.00 14.09
N SER A 245 19.75 26.16 14.58
CA SER A 245 20.06 25.12 15.56
C SER A 245 20.63 23.88 14.88
N SER A 246 21.49 23.14 15.61
CA SER A 246 22.01 21.84 15.16
C SER A 246 21.15 20.70 15.72
N VAL A 247 21.01 19.62 14.98
CA VAL A 247 20.39 18.38 15.49
C VAL A 247 21.11 17.84 16.74
N THR A 248 22.40 18.17 16.90
CA THR A 248 23.21 17.83 18.08
C THR A 248 22.91 18.69 19.31
N ASP A 249 22.05 19.70 19.19
CA ASP A 249 21.60 20.51 20.33
C ASP A 249 20.48 19.87 21.13
N TYR A 250 20.00 18.72 20.67
CA TYR A 250 18.85 18.00 21.23
C TYR A 250 19.24 16.57 21.59
N LEU A 251 18.59 16.06 22.63
CA LEU A 251 18.57 14.63 22.92
C LEU A 251 17.39 14.01 22.14
N TRP A 252 17.66 12.98 21.42
CA TRP A 252 16.68 12.23 20.65
C TRP A 252 16.43 10.88 21.29
N SER A 253 15.21 10.41 21.26
CA SER A 253 14.90 9.07 21.74
C SER A 253 13.86 8.38 20.88
N ILE A 254 13.93 7.06 20.86
CA ILE A 254 12.92 6.17 20.30
C ILE A 254 12.44 5.23 21.39
N LYS A 255 11.13 5.19 21.58
CA LYS A 255 10.48 4.27 22.50
C LYS A 255 9.70 3.25 21.70
N VAL A 256 10.00 1.99 21.89
CA VAL A 256 9.31 0.85 21.31
C VAL A 256 8.45 0.20 22.40
N SER A 257 7.19 -0.03 22.12
CA SER A 257 6.24 -0.59 23.09
C SER A 257 5.41 -1.71 22.48
N ASN A 258 5.10 -2.70 23.30
CA ASN A 258 4.16 -3.76 22.99
C ASN A 258 2.96 -3.66 23.93
N SER A 259 1.75 -3.62 23.42
CA SER A 259 0.51 -3.51 24.20
C SER A 259 -0.12 -4.87 24.51
N ALA A 260 0.35 -5.96 23.90
CA ALA A 260 -0.15 -7.30 24.13
C ALA A 260 0.65 -8.03 25.25
N ASP A 261 0.06 -9.08 25.78
CA ASP A 261 0.75 -10.02 26.68
C ASP A 261 1.65 -11.00 25.92
N ASP A 262 1.68 -10.88 24.60
CA ASP A 262 2.55 -11.69 23.73
C ASP A 262 4.00 -11.30 23.87
N GLU A 263 4.87 -12.27 23.64
CA GLU A 263 6.30 -12.06 23.63
C GLU A 263 6.72 -11.22 22.41
N MET A 264 7.49 -10.16 22.64
CA MET A 264 8.14 -9.37 21.61
C MET A 264 9.64 -9.32 21.86
N THR A 265 10.41 -9.55 20.82
CA THR A 265 11.87 -9.36 20.85
C THR A 265 12.23 -8.14 20.03
N VAL A 266 12.84 -7.12 20.63
CA VAL A 266 13.55 -6.09 19.89
C VAL A 266 14.94 -6.62 19.60
N LYS A 267 15.29 -6.78 18.31
CA LYS A 267 16.57 -7.35 17.88
C LYS A 267 17.63 -6.29 17.69
N SER A 268 17.27 -5.20 17.02
CA SER A 268 18.19 -4.08 16.84
C SER A 268 17.48 -2.75 16.70
N ILE A 269 18.13 -1.68 17.10
CA ILE A 269 17.76 -0.30 16.81
C ILE A 269 19.00 0.41 16.29
N LYS A 270 19.00 0.85 15.03
CA LYS A 270 20.08 1.61 14.42
C LYS A 270 19.58 3.00 14.07
N VAL A 271 20.16 4.01 14.66
CA VAL A 271 19.86 5.40 14.33
C VAL A 271 20.94 5.93 13.40
N LYS A 272 20.52 6.52 12.30
CA LYS A 272 21.38 7.04 11.25
C LYS A 272 21.03 8.48 10.91
N ASN A 273 22.01 9.22 10.42
CA ASN A 273 21.78 10.53 9.81
C ASN A 273 21.57 10.43 8.28
N GLY A 274 21.28 11.56 7.64
CA GLY A 274 21.08 11.65 6.21
C GLY A 274 22.24 11.14 5.34
N ASP A 275 23.46 11.12 5.86
CA ASP A 275 24.65 10.55 5.21
C ASP A 275 24.82 9.05 5.49
N GLN A 276 23.82 8.40 6.04
CA GLN A 276 23.81 6.99 6.48
C GLN A 276 24.84 6.67 7.58
N LYS A 277 25.42 7.71 8.20
CA LYS A 277 26.31 7.52 9.33
C LYS A 277 25.49 7.04 10.53
N VAL A 278 25.94 5.95 11.14
CA VAL A 278 25.34 5.41 12.35
C VAL A 278 25.64 6.36 13.52
N LEU A 279 24.59 6.87 14.14
CA LEU A 279 24.66 7.72 15.34
C LEU A 279 24.54 6.89 16.61
N CYS A 280 23.71 5.82 16.55
CA CYS A 280 23.52 4.87 17.62
C CYS A 280 23.27 3.49 17.01
N ASP A 281 23.89 2.45 17.56
CA ASP A 281 23.69 1.04 17.16
C ASP A 281 23.53 0.23 18.44
N VAL A 282 22.34 -0.32 18.64
CA VAL A 282 22.01 -1.13 19.81
C VAL A 282 21.49 -2.47 19.30
N ASP A 283 22.29 -3.50 19.51
CA ASP A 283 21.89 -4.89 19.28
C ASP A 283 21.36 -5.48 20.58
N PHE A 284 20.13 -5.97 20.52
CA PHE A 284 19.50 -6.62 21.67
C PHE A 284 19.41 -8.12 21.39
N ASN A 285 20.03 -8.91 22.23
CA ASN A 285 19.82 -10.36 22.26
C ASN A 285 18.72 -10.78 23.25
N ASP A 286 18.07 -9.81 23.87
CA ASP A 286 17.10 -10.06 24.91
C ASP A 286 15.68 -10.07 24.38
N SER A 287 15.01 -11.21 24.50
CA SER A 287 13.56 -11.29 24.39
C SER A 287 12.93 -10.77 25.69
N PHE A 288 11.89 -9.97 25.57
CA PHE A 288 11.10 -9.58 26.73
C PHE A 288 9.62 -9.81 26.46
N THR A 289 9.02 -10.54 27.38
CA THR A 289 7.57 -10.71 27.42
C THR A 289 6.95 -9.45 27.99
N MET A 290 6.04 -8.83 27.26
CA MET A 290 5.48 -7.56 27.65
C MET A 290 3.98 -7.61 27.90
N GLY A 291 3.60 -7.69 29.14
CA GLY A 291 2.47 -6.91 29.60
C GLY A 291 2.97 -5.49 29.91
N SER A 292 2.64 -4.52 29.06
CA SER A 292 2.86 -3.08 29.32
C SER A 292 4.30 -2.58 29.47
N ARG A 293 5.25 -3.14 28.81
CA ARG A 293 6.65 -2.64 28.84
C ARG A 293 6.98 -1.81 27.60
N SER A 294 7.78 -0.81 27.79
CA SER A 294 8.40 -0.04 26.73
C SER A 294 9.91 -0.05 26.90
N TYR A 295 10.61 0.01 25.80
CA TYR A 295 12.03 0.20 25.74
C TYR A 295 12.36 1.54 25.11
N THR A 296 13.22 2.32 25.71
CA THR A 296 13.63 3.65 25.22
C THR A 296 15.13 3.65 24.97
N VAL A 297 15.52 4.12 23.81
CA VAL A 297 16.90 4.36 23.42
C VAL A 297 17.08 5.85 23.23
N ASP A 298 18.04 6.43 23.94
CA ASP A 298 18.46 7.82 23.83
C ASP A 298 19.76 7.91 23.00
N PHE A 299 19.90 8.95 22.17
CA PHE A 299 21.06 9.16 21.32
C PHE A 299 21.30 10.64 20.96
#